data_42dfe18cc32f7ad48668ac5810fcce2d
#
_entry.id   42dfe18cc32f7ad48668ac5810fcce2d
#
_cell.length_a   1.000
_cell.length_b   1.000
_cell.length_c   1.000
_cell.angle_alpha   90.00
_cell.angle_beta   90.00
_cell.angle_gamma   90.00
#
_symmetry.space_group_name_H-M   'P 1'
#
loop_
_entity.id
_entity.type
_entity.pdbx_description
1 polymer ?
#
loop_
_entity_poly.entity_id
_entity_poly.type
_entity_poly.pdbx_seq_one_letter_code
_entity_poly.pdbx_strand_id
1 'polypeptide(L)'
;LEIAWTWASADQPILDAHPELWTMVFEGTPLQVDDRLYISTSLNQVAALDARTGQTIWTYDPGTWKAGTPANVGLVHRGVSYWEDGNDRRILFGTGDAYLIALNADTGQPVAEFGDQGRVDLTQGLRRPVQRELYAVTSPPIICRDVAVIGAVVLDAFAVGQPPQETMPPGDVR
;
A
#
# COMPACT_ATOMS: atom_id res chain seq x y z
N LEU A 1 -25.02 -18.05 -7.46
CA LEU A 1 -24.22 -16.83 -7.52
C LEU A 1 -23.92 -16.52 -8.98
N GLU A 2 -24.10 -15.27 -9.39
CA GLU A 2 -23.78 -14.77 -10.72
C GLU A 2 -22.73 -13.65 -10.58
N ILE A 3 -21.88 -13.48 -11.61
CA ILE A 3 -20.94 -12.36 -11.66
C ILE A 3 -21.73 -11.10 -11.99
N ALA A 4 -21.78 -10.14 -11.06
CA ALA A 4 -22.50 -8.89 -11.26
C ALA A 4 -21.73 -7.93 -12.18
N TRP A 5 -20.40 -7.88 -12.03
CA TRP A 5 -19.50 -7.06 -12.84
C TRP A 5 -18.05 -7.54 -12.68
N THR A 6 -17.17 -7.07 -13.55
CA THR A 6 -15.73 -7.26 -13.48
C THR A 6 -15.03 -5.91 -13.57
N TRP A 7 -13.90 -5.78 -12.88
CA TRP A 7 -13.06 -4.58 -12.95
C TRP A 7 -11.66 -4.96 -13.43
N ALA A 8 -11.15 -4.21 -14.41
CA ALA A 8 -9.78 -4.37 -14.89
C ALA A 8 -8.84 -3.46 -14.10
N SER A 9 -7.76 -4.03 -13.54
CA SER A 9 -6.77 -3.28 -12.79
C SER A 9 -6.09 -2.21 -13.64
N ALA A 10 -5.83 -1.05 -13.04
CA ALA A 10 -5.05 0.03 -13.65
C ALA A 10 -3.55 -0.32 -13.82
N ASP A 11 -3.08 -1.44 -13.28
CA ASP A 11 -1.69 -1.89 -13.41
C ASP A 11 -1.33 -2.34 -14.83
N GLN A 12 -2.30 -2.89 -15.59
CA GLN A 12 -2.01 -3.54 -16.85
C GLN A 12 -1.27 -2.64 -17.86
N PRO A 13 -1.68 -1.39 -18.11
CA PRO A 13 -0.96 -0.52 -19.03
C PRO A 13 0.48 -0.22 -18.59
N ILE A 14 0.74 -0.18 -17.27
CA ILE A 14 2.08 0.03 -16.74
C ILE A 14 2.94 -1.23 -16.96
N LEU A 15 2.40 -2.40 -16.66
CA LEU A 15 3.09 -3.67 -16.86
C LEU A 15 3.41 -3.94 -18.34
N ASP A 16 2.51 -3.57 -19.24
CA ASP A 16 2.74 -3.70 -20.68
C ASP A 16 3.87 -2.78 -21.17
N ALA A 17 4.00 -1.59 -20.57
CA ALA A 17 5.06 -0.63 -20.90
C ALA A 17 6.39 -0.93 -20.19
N HIS A 18 6.38 -1.68 -19.09
CA HIS A 18 7.49 -1.97 -18.21
C HIS A 18 7.62 -3.48 -17.93
N PRO A 19 8.02 -4.28 -18.93
CA PRO A 19 8.12 -5.74 -18.78
C PRO A 19 9.20 -6.20 -17.79
N GLU A 20 10.08 -5.31 -17.35
CA GLU A 20 11.05 -5.53 -16.29
C GLU A 20 10.42 -5.56 -14.89
N LEU A 21 9.21 -5.02 -14.71
CA LEU A 21 8.51 -5.06 -13.44
C LEU A 21 7.96 -6.45 -13.17
N TRP A 22 8.23 -6.96 -12.00
CA TRP A 22 7.74 -8.26 -11.58
C TRP A 22 6.69 -8.12 -10.48
N THR A 23 5.48 -8.57 -10.77
CA THR A 23 4.41 -8.72 -9.79
C THR A 23 4.34 -10.18 -9.35
N MET A 24 4.40 -10.44 -8.03
CA MET A 24 4.33 -11.80 -7.52
C MET A 24 2.92 -12.37 -7.68
N VAL A 25 1.94 -11.69 -7.11
CA VAL A 25 0.56 -12.14 -7.05
C VAL A 25 -0.35 -10.96 -6.72
N PHE A 26 -1.60 -11.00 -7.21
CA PHE A 26 -2.64 -10.06 -6.81
C PHE A 26 -3.31 -10.58 -5.53
N GLU A 27 -2.98 -10.00 -4.37
CA GLU A 27 -3.48 -10.41 -3.05
C GLU A 27 -4.40 -9.36 -2.41
N GLY A 28 -4.79 -8.34 -3.16
CA GLY A 28 -5.60 -7.24 -2.65
C GLY A 28 -6.94 -7.72 -2.10
N THR A 29 -7.21 -7.46 -0.81
CA THR A 29 -8.53 -7.66 -0.22
C THR A 29 -9.33 -6.37 -0.36
N PRO A 30 -10.44 -6.37 -1.09
CA PRO A 30 -11.29 -5.20 -1.21
C PRO A 30 -11.89 -4.80 0.14
N LEU A 31 -11.93 -3.49 0.41
CA LEU A 31 -12.57 -2.92 1.58
C LEU A 31 -13.86 -2.20 1.16
N GLN A 32 -15.00 -2.62 1.69
CA GLN A 32 -16.26 -1.93 1.47
C GLN A 32 -16.56 -0.94 2.59
N VAL A 33 -16.86 0.30 2.22
CA VAL A 33 -17.41 1.32 3.10
C VAL A 33 -18.59 1.97 2.36
N ASP A 34 -19.76 1.90 2.94
CA ASP A 34 -21.01 2.32 2.30
C ASP A 34 -21.20 1.71 0.90
N ASP A 35 -21.44 2.52 -0.12
CA ASP A 35 -21.61 2.10 -1.52
C ASP A 35 -20.29 2.06 -2.30
N ARG A 36 -19.14 2.09 -1.63
CA ARG A 36 -17.82 2.09 -2.28
C ARG A 36 -17.00 0.86 -1.93
N LEU A 37 -16.24 0.39 -2.92
CA LEU A 37 -15.18 -0.58 -2.75
C LEU A 37 -13.83 0.09 -2.98
N TYR A 38 -12.92 -0.06 -2.02
CA TYR A 38 -11.55 0.39 -2.14
C TYR A 38 -10.66 -0.83 -2.38
N ILE A 39 -9.86 -0.76 -3.44
CA ILE A 39 -9.00 -1.87 -3.88
C ILE A 39 -7.59 -1.33 -4.07
N SER A 40 -6.60 -2.02 -3.51
CA SER A 40 -5.20 -1.81 -3.86
C SER A 40 -4.72 -2.82 -4.88
N THR A 41 -3.79 -2.42 -5.72
CA THR A 41 -3.20 -3.26 -6.77
C THR A 41 -1.77 -3.68 -6.43
N SER A 42 -1.20 -4.59 -7.22
CA SER A 42 0.17 -5.04 -7.03
C SER A 42 1.20 -3.91 -7.16
N LEU A 43 0.96 -2.93 -8.04
CA LEU A 43 1.83 -1.75 -8.19
C LEU A 43 1.58 -0.66 -7.11
N ASN A 44 0.81 -0.98 -6.07
CA ASN A 44 0.39 -0.10 -5.00
C ASN A 44 -0.56 1.03 -5.44
N GLN A 45 -1.17 0.94 -6.62
CA GLN A 45 -2.25 1.85 -6.95
C GLN A 45 -3.46 1.56 -6.06
N VAL A 46 -4.26 2.58 -5.79
CA VAL A 46 -5.51 2.45 -5.04
C VAL A 46 -6.64 2.99 -5.88
N ALA A 47 -7.73 2.24 -5.98
CA ALA A 47 -8.95 2.64 -6.68
C ALA A 47 -10.15 2.61 -5.74
N ALA A 48 -11.08 3.56 -5.91
CA ALA A 48 -12.43 3.49 -5.39
C ALA A 48 -13.40 3.17 -6.53
N LEU A 49 -14.26 2.21 -6.29
CA LEU A 49 -15.27 1.74 -7.23
C LEU A 49 -16.67 1.92 -6.62
N ASP A 50 -17.65 2.16 -7.46
CA ASP A 50 -19.06 1.96 -7.08
C ASP A 50 -19.30 0.46 -6.84
N ALA A 51 -19.71 0.09 -5.64
CA ALA A 51 -19.82 -1.31 -5.23
C ALA A 51 -20.90 -2.09 -6.00
N ARG A 52 -21.88 -1.40 -6.57
CA ARG A 52 -22.99 -2.01 -7.33
C ARG A 52 -22.67 -2.23 -8.79
N THR A 53 -21.88 -1.34 -9.38
CA THR A 53 -21.64 -1.32 -10.84
C THR A 53 -20.23 -1.68 -11.22
N GLY A 54 -19.26 -1.62 -10.28
CA GLY A 54 -17.84 -1.80 -10.56
C GLY A 54 -17.20 -0.62 -11.30
N GLN A 55 -17.93 0.49 -11.49
CA GLN A 55 -17.37 1.68 -12.14
C GLN A 55 -16.33 2.34 -11.26
N THR A 56 -15.18 2.71 -11.84
CA THR A 56 -14.13 3.44 -11.14
C THR A 56 -14.60 4.87 -10.86
N ILE A 57 -14.55 5.26 -9.58
CA ILE A 57 -14.83 6.62 -9.11
C ILE A 57 -13.57 7.46 -9.19
N TRP A 58 -12.45 6.93 -8.64
CA TRP A 58 -11.14 7.52 -8.72
C TRP A 58 -10.05 6.45 -8.65
N THR A 59 -8.86 6.78 -9.14
CA THR A 59 -7.64 5.98 -9.00
C THR A 59 -6.50 6.89 -8.58
N TYR A 60 -5.64 6.40 -7.68
CA TYR A 60 -4.43 7.06 -7.24
C TYR A 60 -3.22 6.16 -7.52
N ASP A 61 -2.20 6.69 -8.19
CA ASP A 61 -0.91 6.04 -8.40
C ASP A 61 0.16 6.73 -7.55
N PRO A 62 0.71 6.08 -6.52
CA PRO A 62 1.81 6.62 -5.73
C PRO A 62 3.14 6.68 -6.49
N GLY A 63 3.24 5.99 -7.62
CA GLY A 63 4.46 5.87 -8.39
C GLY A 63 5.51 4.95 -7.79
N THR A 64 5.15 4.09 -6.86
CA THR A 64 6.04 3.13 -6.17
C THR A 64 6.82 2.27 -7.16
N TRP A 65 6.18 1.83 -8.24
CA TRP A 65 6.79 1.02 -9.30
C TRP A 65 8.00 1.68 -9.98
N LYS A 66 8.11 3.01 -9.93
CA LYS A 66 9.26 3.76 -10.47
C LYS A 66 10.55 3.58 -9.66
N ALA A 67 10.42 3.17 -8.41
CA ALA A 67 11.57 2.81 -7.56
C ALA A 67 12.12 1.40 -7.89
N GLY A 68 11.49 0.69 -8.82
CA GLY A 68 11.82 -0.70 -9.15
C GLY A 68 11.05 -1.71 -8.34
N THR A 69 11.39 -2.98 -8.51
CA THR A 69 10.76 -4.08 -7.76
C THR A 69 11.36 -4.18 -6.37
N PRO A 70 10.55 -4.15 -5.29
CA PRO A 70 11.05 -4.33 -3.94
C PRO A 70 11.77 -5.67 -3.76
N ALA A 71 12.89 -5.68 -3.03
CA ALA A 71 13.78 -6.82 -2.93
C ALA A 71 13.19 -8.07 -2.26
N ASN A 72 12.13 -7.90 -1.45
CA ASN A 72 11.68 -8.97 -0.56
C ASN A 72 10.62 -9.88 -1.15
N VAL A 73 9.55 -9.29 -1.68
CA VAL A 73 8.35 -10.03 -2.09
C VAL A 73 7.83 -9.56 -3.44
N GLY A 74 8.67 -8.81 -4.18
CA GLY A 74 8.23 -8.20 -5.42
C GLY A 74 7.15 -7.14 -5.20
N LEU A 75 6.46 -6.80 -6.26
CA LEU A 75 5.33 -5.88 -6.22
C LEU A 75 4.07 -6.67 -5.82
N VAL A 76 3.67 -6.54 -4.57
CA VAL A 76 2.46 -7.15 -3.98
C VAL A 76 1.86 -6.20 -2.95
N HIS A 77 0.54 -6.15 -2.89
CA HIS A 77 -0.18 -5.36 -1.89
C HIS A 77 -1.46 -6.09 -1.45
N ARG A 78 -1.80 -6.03 -0.14
CA ARG A 78 -2.86 -6.84 0.44
C ARG A 78 -4.13 -6.08 0.79
N GLY A 79 -4.15 -4.76 0.66
CA GLY A 79 -5.34 -3.97 0.91
C GLY A 79 -5.07 -2.61 1.54
N VAL A 80 -6.13 -1.93 1.89
CA VAL A 80 -6.13 -0.59 2.47
C VAL A 80 -6.91 -0.59 3.77
N SER A 81 -6.75 0.46 4.58
CA SER A 81 -7.55 0.69 5.78
C SER A 81 -8.34 1.98 5.66
N TYR A 82 -9.45 2.05 6.37
CA TYR A 82 -10.33 3.21 6.43
C TYR A 82 -10.31 3.83 7.83
N TRP A 83 -10.31 5.13 7.89
CA TRP A 83 -10.47 5.93 9.11
C TRP A 83 -11.41 7.08 8.84
N GLU A 84 -12.22 7.44 9.86
CA GLU A 84 -13.10 8.59 9.79
C GLU A 84 -13.22 9.32 11.13
N ASP A 85 -13.36 10.65 11.04
CA ASP A 85 -13.78 11.53 12.13
C ASP A 85 -14.69 12.62 11.55
N GLY A 86 -15.98 12.50 11.81
CA GLY A 86 -17.01 13.37 11.25
C GLY A 86 -17.02 13.33 9.71
N ASN A 87 -16.64 14.43 9.07
CA ASN A 87 -16.58 14.53 7.62
C ASN A 87 -15.18 14.21 7.04
N ASP A 88 -14.19 14.02 7.87
CA ASP A 88 -12.85 13.64 7.44
C ASP A 88 -12.79 12.12 7.31
N ARG A 89 -12.70 11.65 6.06
CA ARG A 89 -12.69 10.23 5.71
C ARG A 89 -11.44 9.92 4.92
N ARG A 90 -10.66 8.94 5.38
CA ARG A 90 -9.33 8.65 4.83
C ARG A 90 -9.15 7.18 4.49
N ILE A 91 -8.47 6.93 3.37
CA ILE A 91 -7.91 5.64 3.02
C ILE A 91 -6.41 5.67 3.33
N LEU A 92 -5.94 4.72 4.13
CA LEU A 92 -4.54 4.60 4.51
C LEU A 92 -3.96 3.30 3.96
N PHE A 93 -2.75 3.37 3.42
CA PHE A 93 -2.03 2.20 2.92
C PHE A 93 -0.53 2.42 2.96
N GLY A 94 0.21 1.33 3.15
CA GLY A 94 1.67 1.34 3.05
C GLY A 94 2.12 1.07 1.63
N THR A 95 3.36 1.40 1.29
CA THR A 95 3.91 1.19 -0.05
C THR A 95 5.18 0.36 -0.04
N GLY A 96 5.49 -0.24 -1.19
CA GLY A 96 6.70 -1.03 -1.40
C GLY A 96 7.99 -0.22 -1.33
N ASP A 97 7.91 1.11 -1.41
CA ASP A 97 9.02 2.04 -1.25
C ASP A 97 9.01 2.78 0.10
N ALA A 98 8.38 2.16 1.11
CA ALA A 98 8.43 2.55 2.52
C ALA A 98 7.73 3.86 2.90
N TYR A 99 6.58 4.14 2.33
CA TYR A 99 5.71 5.23 2.78
C TYR A 99 4.40 4.71 3.35
N LEU A 100 3.84 5.44 4.31
CA LEU A 100 2.43 5.37 4.67
C LEU A 100 1.73 6.57 4.03
N ILE A 101 0.69 6.32 3.25
CA ILE A 101 -0.04 7.35 2.51
C ILE A 101 -1.46 7.43 3.05
N ALA A 102 -1.98 8.65 3.16
CA ALA A 102 -3.38 8.94 3.46
C ALA A 102 -4.03 9.68 2.29
N LEU A 103 -5.13 9.13 1.77
CA LEU A 103 -5.96 9.73 0.73
C LEU A 103 -7.31 10.12 1.31
N ASN A 104 -7.87 11.21 0.84
CA ASN A 104 -9.27 11.50 1.06
C ASN A 104 -10.12 10.40 0.39
N ALA A 105 -10.97 9.74 1.16
CA ALA A 105 -11.75 8.59 0.70
C ALA A 105 -12.72 8.93 -0.43
N ASP A 106 -13.20 10.17 -0.48
CA ASP A 106 -14.18 10.60 -1.50
C ASP A 106 -13.54 10.94 -2.83
N THR A 107 -12.34 11.53 -2.80
CA THR A 107 -11.70 12.14 -3.98
C THR A 107 -10.44 11.43 -4.46
N GLY A 108 -9.83 10.58 -3.61
CA GLY A 108 -8.55 9.94 -3.89
C GLY A 108 -7.35 10.88 -3.85
N GLN A 109 -7.55 12.14 -3.42
CA GLN A 109 -6.45 13.09 -3.31
C GLN A 109 -5.66 12.88 -2.01
N PRO A 110 -4.33 13.04 -2.01
CA PRO A 110 -3.55 13.01 -0.78
C PRO A 110 -4.05 14.02 0.25
N VAL A 111 -4.11 13.60 1.52
CA VAL A 111 -4.47 14.47 2.65
C VAL A 111 -3.23 15.26 3.04
N ALA A 112 -3.13 16.51 2.60
CA ALA A 112 -1.92 17.32 2.70
C ALA A 112 -1.39 17.48 4.14
N GLU A 113 -2.29 17.45 5.14
CA GLU A 113 -1.95 17.57 6.56
C GLU A 113 -1.40 16.28 7.16
N PHE A 114 -1.46 15.16 6.44
CA PHE A 114 -0.91 13.89 6.88
C PHE A 114 0.57 13.78 6.48
N GLY A 115 1.46 13.88 7.46
CA GLY A 115 2.90 13.85 7.23
C GLY A 115 3.39 14.97 6.29
N ASP A 116 4.15 14.62 5.29
CA ASP A 116 4.58 15.53 4.23
C ASP A 116 3.73 15.30 2.97
N GLN A 117 2.82 16.23 2.70
CA GLN A 117 1.92 16.20 1.52
C GLN A 117 1.17 14.86 1.35
N GLY A 118 0.64 14.31 2.44
CA GLY A 118 -0.12 13.06 2.45
C GLY A 118 0.72 11.80 2.65
N ARG A 119 2.02 11.93 2.97
CA ARG A 119 2.96 10.82 3.11
C ARG A 119 3.76 10.89 4.39
N VAL A 120 3.97 9.75 5.03
CA VAL A 120 4.91 9.57 6.14
C VAL A 120 6.01 8.63 5.70
N ASP A 121 7.27 9.07 5.78
CA ASP A 121 8.43 8.23 5.50
C ASP A 121 8.65 7.24 6.65
N LEU A 122 8.43 5.96 6.38
CA LEU A 122 8.53 4.89 7.37
C LEU A 122 9.97 4.45 7.64
N THR A 123 10.95 4.96 6.91
CA THR A 123 12.36 4.70 7.23
C THR A 123 12.88 5.62 8.34
N GLN A 124 12.15 6.70 8.64
CA GLN A 124 12.54 7.65 9.67
C GLN A 124 12.14 7.15 11.08
N GLY A 125 12.99 7.40 12.08
CA GLY A 125 12.70 7.07 13.48
C GLY A 125 12.74 5.57 13.81
N LEU A 126 13.25 4.73 12.93
CA LEU A 126 13.54 3.33 13.23
C LEU A 126 14.72 3.26 14.22
N ARG A 127 14.76 2.20 15.05
CA ARG A 127 15.84 2.00 16.03
C ARG A 127 17.24 1.83 15.42
N ARG A 128 17.32 1.59 14.09
CA ARG A 128 18.54 1.62 13.31
C ARG A 128 18.27 2.07 11.88
N PRO A 129 19.25 2.66 11.19
CA PRO A 129 19.11 3.01 9.77
C PRO A 129 18.83 1.79 8.92
N VAL A 130 18.07 1.98 7.84
CA VAL A 130 17.76 0.95 6.85
C VAL A 130 18.04 1.46 5.45
N GLN A 131 18.37 0.56 4.54
CA GLN A 131 18.33 0.83 3.12
C GLN A 131 16.87 0.77 2.68
N ARG A 132 16.37 1.82 2.03
CA ARG A 132 14.96 1.94 1.63
C ARG A 132 14.50 0.76 0.77
N GLU A 133 15.36 0.29 -0.12
CA GLU A 133 15.12 -0.83 -1.03
C GLU A 133 14.85 -2.16 -0.31
N LEU A 134 15.28 -2.26 0.95
CA LEU A 134 15.06 -3.44 1.80
C LEU A 134 13.87 -3.29 2.76
N TYR A 135 13.16 -2.16 2.72
CA TYR A 135 12.04 -1.88 3.63
C TYR A 135 10.77 -1.64 2.83
N ALA A 136 9.83 -2.54 2.91
CA ALA A 136 8.57 -2.49 2.18
C ALA A 136 7.38 -2.74 3.10
N VAL A 137 6.24 -2.18 2.74
CA VAL A 137 4.97 -2.46 3.42
C VAL A 137 4.00 -3.04 2.41
N THR A 138 3.49 -4.23 2.68
CA THR A 138 2.57 -4.95 1.80
C THR A 138 1.18 -5.14 2.40
N SER A 139 1.03 -4.92 3.70
CA SER A 139 -0.22 -5.11 4.42
C SER A 139 -0.85 -3.77 4.79
N PRO A 140 -2.19 -3.69 4.86
CA PRO A 140 -2.86 -2.50 5.34
C PRO A 140 -2.49 -2.23 6.82
N PRO A 141 -2.42 -0.95 7.25
CA PRO A 141 -2.28 -0.62 8.66
C PRO A 141 -3.52 -1.07 9.46
N ILE A 142 -3.35 -1.38 10.73
CA ILE A 142 -4.47 -1.50 11.65
C ILE A 142 -4.80 -0.13 12.22
N ILE A 143 -6.05 0.26 12.15
CA ILE A 143 -6.53 1.52 12.72
C ILE A 143 -7.11 1.25 14.11
N CYS A 144 -6.57 1.97 15.10
CA CYS A 144 -7.07 1.95 16.47
C CYS A 144 -7.35 3.39 16.92
N ARG A 145 -8.60 3.81 16.87
CA ARG A 145 -9.01 5.21 17.05
C ARG A 145 -8.24 6.12 16.09
N ASP A 146 -7.40 7.02 16.61
CA ASP A 146 -6.62 7.99 15.84
C ASP A 146 -5.17 7.53 15.59
N VAL A 147 -4.91 6.24 15.78
CA VAL A 147 -3.58 5.66 15.60
C VAL A 147 -3.62 4.62 14.48
N ALA A 148 -2.74 4.77 13.49
CA ALA A 148 -2.44 3.76 12.49
C ALA A 148 -1.23 2.94 12.96
N VAL A 149 -1.40 1.63 13.12
CA VAL A 149 -0.33 0.70 13.49
C VAL A 149 0.08 -0.07 12.24
N ILE A 150 1.36 -0.02 11.92
CA ILE A 150 1.89 -0.62 10.69
C ILE A 150 3.17 -1.41 10.97
N GLY A 151 3.29 -2.56 10.34
CA GLY A 151 4.51 -3.36 10.30
C GLY A 151 5.13 -3.34 8.90
N ALA A 152 6.37 -3.76 8.80
CA ALA A 152 7.09 -3.85 7.55
C ALA A 152 7.46 -5.29 7.22
N VAL A 153 7.77 -5.52 5.95
CA VAL A 153 8.41 -6.76 5.52
C VAL A 153 9.86 -6.77 6.02
N VAL A 154 10.23 -7.85 6.69
CA VAL A 154 11.60 -8.08 7.18
C VAL A 154 12.19 -9.27 6.46
N LEU A 155 13.43 -9.13 5.98
CA LEU A 155 14.13 -10.19 5.21
C LEU A 155 14.70 -11.33 6.04
N ASP A 156 14.24 -11.54 7.25
CA ASP A 156 14.74 -12.56 8.17
C ASP A 156 14.62 -13.99 7.60
N ALA A 157 13.59 -14.25 6.79
CA ALA A 157 13.39 -15.55 6.16
C ALA A 157 14.50 -15.95 5.18
N PHE A 158 15.16 -14.99 4.54
CA PHE A 158 16.29 -15.23 3.63
C PHE A 158 17.65 -15.24 4.33
N ALA A 159 17.69 -14.83 5.60
CA ALA A 159 18.88 -14.77 6.43
C ALA A 159 18.96 -15.92 7.45
N VAL A 160 18.11 -16.92 7.36
CA VAL A 160 18.11 -18.08 8.27
C VAL A 160 19.49 -18.75 8.21
N GLY A 161 20.17 -18.84 9.35
CA GLY A 161 21.51 -19.38 9.46
C GLY A 161 22.65 -18.42 9.11
N GLN A 162 22.33 -17.18 8.70
CA GLN A 162 23.34 -16.12 8.53
C GLN A 162 23.45 -15.27 9.81
N PRO A 163 24.64 -14.72 10.12
CA PRO A 163 24.74 -13.76 11.22
C PRO A 163 23.87 -12.53 10.93
N PRO A 164 23.32 -11.88 11.98
CA PRO A 164 22.55 -10.67 11.83
C PRO A 164 23.32 -9.61 11.02
N GLN A 165 22.73 -9.12 9.94
CA GLN A 165 23.32 -8.04 9.16
C GLN A 165 22.82 -6.72 9.72
N GLU A 166 23.74 -5.79 10.00
CA GLU A 166 23.42 -4.46 10.55
C GLU A 166 22.53 -3.63 9.62
N THR A 167 22.55 -3.95 8.32
CA THR A 167 21.77 -3.27 7.27
C THR A 167 20.34 -3.80 7.11
N MET A 168 20.01 -4.92 7.77
CA MET A 168 18.66 -5.48 7.67
C MET A 168 17.65 -4.63 8.40
N PRO A 169 16.43 -4.44 7.85
CA PRO A 169 15.37 -3.70 8.52
C PRO A 169 15.09 -4.26 9.92
N PRO A 170 14.90 -3.41 10.95
CA PRO A 170 14.39 -3.87 12.22
C PRO A 170 12.93 -4.28 12.05
N GLY A 171 12.49 -5.30 12.78
CA GLY A 171 11.08 -5.69 12.83
C GLY A 171 10.24 -4.73 13.70
N ASP A 172 10.42 -3.44 13.54
CA ASP A 172 9.72 -2.43 14.33
C ASP A 172 8.26 -2.34 13.85
N VAL A 173 7.34 -2.33 14.82
CA VAL A 173 5.94 -1.97 14.61
C VAL A 173 5.78 -0.50 14.98
N ARG A 174 5.07 0.24 14.20
CA ARG A 174 4.95 1.70 14.31
C ARG A 174 3.49 2.14 14.31
#